data_e266f500a7c4296eee41d4b7f27bd161
#
_entry.id   e266f500a7c4296eee41d4b7f27bd161
#
_cell.length_a   1.000
_cell.length_b   1.000
_cell.length_c   1.000
_cell.angle_alpha   90.00
_cell.angle_beta   90.00
_cell.angle_gamma   90.00
#
_symmetry.space_group_name_H-M   'P 1'
#
loop_
_entity.id
_entity.type
_entity.pdbx_description
1 polymer ?
#
loop_
_entity_poly.entity_id
_entity_poly.type
_entity_poly.pdbx_seq_one_letter_code
_entity_poly.pdbx_strand_id
1 'polypeptide(L)'
;CEELFKRSRIYSDEAFYMAREGKISHDDEFAYRIQKTYKDSGIEVSKEEAKQFEERYRYHQKHIHVPDGIKALLSECKKQGKTMGLLTNGTVRHQGKKLKTLGLPQWFDKDEMFISDAIGYTKPNIKAFQIVQDKMNLIPEETWFVGDTFEVDVVGAKKAGWHVIWFNHRKRPMPEGDIRPDLEVRTVEELMDVITK
;
A
#
# COMPACT_ATOMS: atom_id res chain seq x y z
N CYS A 1 10.47 -14.70 -4.53
CA CYS A 1 9.88 -13.92 -3.41
C CYS A 1 8.53 -13.28 -3.77
N GLU A 2 8.37 -12.71 -4.97
CA GLU A 2 7.12 -12.02 -5.34
C GLU A 2 5.92 -12.95 -5.44
N GLU A 3 6.09 -14.12 -6.05
CA GLU A 3 5.03 -15.12 -6.16
C GLU A 3 4.55 -15.61 -4.79
N LEU A 4 5.48 -15.87 -3.86
CA LEU A 4 5.15 -16.20 -2.48
C LEU A 4 4.36 -15.09 -1.79
N PHE A 5 4.71 -13.84 -2.06
CA PHE A 5 3.98 -12.70 -1.50
C PHE A 5 2.55 -12.62 -2.06
N LYS A 6 2.35 -12.79 -3.36
CA LYS A 6 1.02 -12.81 -3.99
C LYS A 6 0.14 -13.92 -3.38
N ARG A 7 0.67 -15.13 -3.28
CA ARG A 7 -0.02 -16.26 -2.65
C ARG A 7 -0.35 -16.00 -1.19
N SER A 8 0.60 -15.45 -0.43
CA SER A 8 0.38 -15.06 0.95
C SER A 8 -0.77 -14.05 1.12
N ARG A 9 -0.99 -13.17 0.13
CA ARG A 9 -2.14 -12.24 0.16
C ARG A 9 -3.46 -12.97 -0.07
N ILE A 10 -3.52 -13.88 -1.04
CA ILE A 10 -4.72 -14.71 -1.29
C ILE A 10 -5.09 -15.50 -0.04
N TYR A 11 -4.12 -16.18 0.58
CA TYR A 11 -4.37 -16.94 1.81
C TYR A 11 -4.65 -16.08 3.04
N SER A 12 -4.24 -14.81 3.02
CA SER A 12 -4.64 -13.87 4.06
C SER A 12 -6.14 -13.56 4.01
N ASP A 13 -6.68 -13.39 2.81
CA ASP A 13 -8.10 -13.13 2.61
C ASP A 13 -8.92 -14.40 2.90
N GLU A 14 -8.46 -15.56 2.48
CA GLU A 14 -9.07 -16.86 2.79
C GLU A 14 -9.14 -17.09 4.30
N ALA A 15 -8.02 -16.91 5.02
CA ALA A 15 -7.95 -17.05 6.47
C ALA A 15 -8.92 -16.12 7.20
N PHE A 16 -9.03 -14.87 6.75
CA PHE A 16 -9.96 -13.89 7.31
C PHE A 16 -11.42 -14.36 7.20
N TYR A 17 -11.83 -14.86 6.03
CA TYR A 17 -13.19 -15.39 5.88
C TYR A 17 -13.42 -16.65 6.72
N MET A 18 -12.44 -17.56 6.77
CA MET A 18 -12.53 -18.77 7.60
C MET A 18 -12.68 -18.45 9.09
N ALA A 19 -11.97 -17.41 9.57
CA ALA A 19 -12.10 -16.97 10.95
C ALA A 19 -13.48 -16.35 11.24
N ARG A 20 -14.00 -15.54 10.31
CA ARG A 20 -15.38 -15.01 10.43
C ARG A 20 -16.45 -16.08 10.44
N GLU A 21 -16.25 -17.19 9.74
CA GLU A 21 -17.14 -18.33 9.72
C GLU A 21 -16.92 -19.31 10.90
N GLY A 22 -15.98 -19.00 11.79
CA GLY A 22 -15.63 -19.84 12.94
C GLY A 22 -14.89 -21.15 12.59
N LYS A 23 -14.38 -21.29 11.37
CA LYS A 23 -13.63 -22.48 10.92
C LYS A 23 -12.21 -22.54 11.48
N ILE A 24 -11.62 -21.39 11.75
CA ILE A 24 -10.34 -21.24 12.44
C ILE A 24 -10.45 -20.12 13.49
N SER A 25 -9.55 -20.11 14.47
CA SER A 25 -9.47 -19.00 15.40
C SER A 25 -8.81 -17.77 14.76
N HIS A 26 -9.14 -16.57 15.24
CA HIS A 26 -8.44 -15.34 14.78
C HIS A 26 -6.95 -15.38 15.07
N ASP A 27 -6.51 -16.12 16.08
CA ASP A 27 -5.08 -16.30 16.40
C ASP A 27 -4.40 -17.25 15.43
N ASP A 28 -5.15 -18.09 14.72
CA ASP A 28 -4.60 -19.04 13.74
C ASP A 28 -4.59 -18.52 12.31
N GLU A 29 -5.22 -17.38 12.01
CA GLU A 29 -5.26 -16.80 10.66
C GLU A 29 -3.86 -16.65 10.04
N PHE A 30 -2.91 -16.16 10.83
CA PHE A 30 -1.55 -15.95 10.34
C PHE A 30 -0.81 -17.27 10.10
N ALA A 31 -0.94 -18.21 11.04
CA ALA A 31 -0.34 -19.54 10.90
C ALA A 31 -0.88 -20.26 9.67
N TYR A 32 -2.19 -20.25 9.46
CA TYR A 32 -2.85 -20.78 8.27
C TYR A 32 -2.27 -20.19 6.98
N ARG A 33 -2.21 -18.86 6.90
CA ARG A 33 -1.65 -18.13 5.76
C ARG A 33 -0.22 -18.57 5.44
N ILE A 34 0.65 -18.63 6.44
CA ILE A 34 2.05 -18.99 6.26
C ILE A 34 2.18 -20.45 5.83
N GLN A 35 1.50 -21.36 6.52
CA GLN A 35 1.54 -22.81 6.18
C GLN A 35 1.07 -23.05 4.76
N LYS A 36 -0.03 -22.45 4.33
CA LYS A 36 -0.55 -22.59 2.95
C LYS A 36 0.41 -22.00 1.92
N THR A 37 0.94 -20.81 2.17
CA THR A 37 1.88 -20.14 1.25
C THR A 37 3.12 -20.97 0.97
N TYR A 38 3.70 -21.57 2.00
CA TYR A 38 4.91 -22.39 1.85
C TYR A 38 4.62 -23.79 1.30
N LYS A 39 3.47 -24.37 1.65
CA LYS A 39 3.04 -25.67 1.13
C LYS A 39 2.93 -25.68 -0.38
N ASP A 40 2.43 -24.60 -1.00
CA ASP A 40 2.40 -24.46 -2.46
C ASP A 40 3.76 -24.44 -3.13
N SER A 41 4.80 -24.21 -2.35
CA SER A 41 6.21 -24.26 -2.81
C SER A 41 6.90 -25.56 -2.40
N GLY A 42 6.13 -26.55 -1.93
CA GLY A 42 6.66 -27.85 -1.50
C GLY A 42 7.37 -27.82 -0.15
N ILE A 43 7.18 -26.77 0.63
CA ILE A 43 7.80 -26.61 1.95
C ILE A 43 6.72 -26.77 3.02
N GLU A 44 6.88 -27.73 3.90
CA GLU A 44 6.02 -27.88 5.07
C GLU A 44 6.53 -27.01 6.22
N VAL A 45 5.63 -26.23 6.80
CA VAL A 45 5.89 -25.35 7.94
C VAL A 45 4.96 -25.74 9.07
N SER A 46 5.53 -26.07 10.22
CA SER A 46 4.77 -26.37 11.42
C SER A 46 4.01 -25.12 11.93
N LYS A 47 2.98 -25.33 12.75
CA LYS A 47 2.25 -24.23 13.37
C LYS A 47 3.19 -23.36 14.25
N GLU A 48 4.14 -23.98 14.92
CA GLU A 48 5.11 -23.29 15.76
C GLU A 48 6.07 -22.40 14.95
N GLU A 49 6.62 -22.90 13.85
CA GLU A 49 7.44 -22.10 12.93
C GLU A 49 6.65 -20.94 12.32
N ALA A 50 5.38 -21.18 11.96
CA ALA A 50 4.51 -20.12 11.46
C ALA A 50 4.27 -19.02 12.51
N LYS A 51 4.10 -19.37 13.79
CA LYS A 51 3.98 -18.41 14.88
C LYS A 51 5.27 -17.62 15.09
N GLN A 52 6.43 -18.28 15.09
CA GLN A 52 7.72 -17.60 15.18
C GLN A 52 7.95 -16.63 14.01
N PHE A 53 7.51 -17.01 12.81
CA PHE A 53 7.55 -16.11 11.66
C PHE A 53 6.63 -14.90 11.89
N GLU A 54 5.43 -15.09 12.42
CA GLU A 54 4.51 -14.01 12.76
C GLU A 54 5.10 -13.03 13.78
N GLU A 55 5.71 -13.54 14.83
CA GLU A 55 6.34 -12.71 15.86
C GLU A 55 7.45 -11.84 15.26
N ARG A 56 8.33 -12.41 14.43
CA ARG A 56 9.38 -11.67 13.70
C ARG A 56 8.78 -10.64 12.75
N TYR A 57 7.75 -11.01 12.01
CA TYR A 57 7.05 -10.11 11.09
C TYR A 57 6.44 -8.91 11.83
N ARG A 58 5.74 -9.18 12.95
CA ARG A 58 5.16 -8.14 13.81
C ARG A 58 6.24 -7.26 14.46
N TYR A 59 7.35 -7.86 14.85
CA TYR A 59 8.50 -7.10 15.34
C TYR A 59 9.00 -6.12 14.29
N HIS A 60 9.28 -6.59 13.07
CA HIS A 60 9.73 -5.72 11.99
C HIS A 60 8.70 -4.65 11.62
N GLN A 61 7.41 -4.97 11.63
CA GLN A 61 6.37 -3.96 11.39
C GLN A 61 6.34 -2.82 12.42
N LYS A 62 6.79 -3.08 13.64
CA LYS A 62 6.89 -2.04 14.67
C LYS A 62 8.14 -1.16 14.52
N HIS A 63 9.11 -1.60 13.72
CA HIS A 63 10.39 -0.92 13.51
C HIS A 63 10.57 -0.42 12.07
N ILE A 64 9.48 -0.31 11.33
CA ILE A 64 9.52 0.32 10.01
C ILE A 64 9.74 1.83 10.15
N HIS A 65 10.46 2.39 9.20
CA HIS A 65 10.66 3.83 9.10
C HIS A 65 10.50 4.29 7.66
N VAL A 66 10.18 5.56 7.48
CA VAL A 66 10.18 6.18 6.16
C VAL A 66 11.64 6.35 5.72
N PRO A 67 12.05 5.90 4.51
CA PRO A 67 13.39 6.14 4.00
C PRO A 67 13.74 7.64 3.99
N ASP A 68 15.00 7.97 4.25
CA ASP A 68 15.41 9.38 4.43
C ASP A 68 15.16 10.22 3.18
N GLY A 69 15.37 9.69 1.98
CA GLY A 69 15.02 10.38 0.74
C GLY A 69 13.52 10.68 0.61
N ILE A 70 12.65 9.77 1.06
CA ILE A 70 11.19 10.03 1.08
C ILE A 70 10.82 11.07 2.15
N LYS A 71 11.48 11.07 3.31
CA LYS A 71 11.29 12.14 4.32
C LYS A 71 11.68 13.49 3.76
N ALA A 72 12.81 13.56 3.06
CA ALA A 72 13.27 14.79 2.41
C ALA A 72 12.27 15.27 1.36
N LEU A 73 11.76 14.36 0.51
CA LEU A 73 10.73 14.66 -0.50
C LEU A 73 9.46 15.23 0.14
N LEU A 74 8.90 14.54 1.14
CA LEU A 74 7.68 14.98 1.82
C LEU A 74 7.87 16.34 2.49
N SER A 75 9.03 16.56 3.11
CA SER A 75 9.38 17.83 3.75
C SER A 75 9.50 18.96 2.74
N GLU A 76 10.10 18.71 1.58
CA GLU A 76 10.21 19.70 0.51
C GLU A 76 8.84 20.02 -0.10
N CYS A 77 7.99 19.03 -0.35
CA CYS A 77 6.61 19.26 -0.79
C CYS A 77 5.83 20.13 0.19
N LYS A 78 5.95 19.85 1.50
CA LYS A 78 5.31 20.65 2.55
C LYS A 78 5.82 22.09 2.58
N LYS A 79 7.14 22.27 2.45
CA LYS A 79 7.79 23.60 2.38
C LYS A 79 7.33 24.41 1.16
N GLN A 80 7.12 23.74 0.01
CA GLN A 80 6.58 24.36 -1.21
C GLN A 80 5.07 24.61 -1.15
N GLY A 81 4.40 24.26 -0.06
CA GLY A 81 2.94 24.45 0.09
C GLY A 81 2.11 23.52 -0.81
N LYS A 82 2.68 22.41 -1.28
CA LYS A 82 1.92 21.44 -2.07
C LYS A 82 0.86 20.76 -1.23
N THR A 83 -0.37 20.66 -1.75
CA THR A 83 -1.41 19.84 -1.15
C THR A 83 -1.02 18.37 -1.26
N MET A 84 -0.96 17.68 -0.13
CA MET A 84 -0.55 16.28 -0.06
C MET A 84 -1.62 15.43 0.59
N GLY A 85 -1.88 14.25 0.03
CA GLY A 85 -2.78 13.25 0.62
C GLY A 85 -2.20 11.85 0.54
N LEU A 86 -2.70 10.96 1.40
CA LEU A 86 -2.29 9.58 1.45
C LEU A 86 -3.53 8.67 1.32
N LEU A 87 -3.48 7.72 0.37
CA LEU A 87 -4.52 6.71 0.18
C LEU A 87 -3.91 5.30 0.28
N THR A 88 -4.33 4.52 1.29
CA THR A 88 -3.81 3.18 1.55
C THR A 88 -4.92 2.13 1.66
N ASN A 89 -4.70 0.96 1.05
CA ASN A 89 -5.58 -0.20 1.22
C ASN A 89 -5.27 -0.93 2.53
N GLY A 90 -6.31 -1.31 3.26
CA GLY A 90 -6.22 -2.11 4.46
C GLY A 90 -7.21 -1.67 5.55
N THR A 91 -7.20 -2.37 6.69
CA THR A 91 -8.07 -2.07 7.81
C THR A 91 -7.59 -0.85 8.60
N VAL A 92 -8.52 -0.10 9.18
CA VAL A 92 -8.21 1.06 10.06
C VAL A 92 -7.25 0.65 11.18
N ARG A 93 -7.51 -0.50 11.81
CA ARG A 93 -6.66 -1.02 12.89
C ARG A 93 -5.21 -1.23 12.45
N HIS A 94 -5.00 -1.81 11.28
CA HIS A 94 -3.67 -2.18 10.81
C HIS A 94 -2.93 -0.97 10.22
N GLN A 95 -3.57 -0.27 9.30
CA GLN A 95 -2.94 0.89 8.62
C GLN A 95 -2.77 2.06 9.59
N GLY A 96 -3.73 2.34 10.45
CA GLY A 96 -3.61 3.41 11.46
C GLY A 96 -2.38 3.25 12.37
N LYS A 97 -2.09 2.01 12.82
CA LYS A 97 -0.86 1.72 13.56
C LYS A 97 0.39 1.97 12.71
N LYS A 98 0.38 1.52 11.45
CA LYS A 98 1.50 1.66 10.52
C LYS A 98 1.79 3.14 10.21
N LEU A 99 0.78 3.93 9.93
CA LEU A 99 0.91 5.38 9.68
C LEU A 99 1.52 6.09 10.89
N LYS A 100 1.08 5.72 12.10
CA LYS A 100 1.64 6.26 13.35
C LYS A 100 3.09 5.82 13.57
N THR A 101 3.41 4.55 13.36
CA THR A 101 4.79 4.03 13.50
C THR A 101 5.75 4.72 12.53
N LEU A 102 5.28 4.99 11.29
CA LEU A 102 6.05 5.71 10.28
C LEU A 102 6.18 7.23 10.56
N GLY A 103 5.49 7.75 11.58
CA GLY A 103 5.53 9.17 11.91
C GLY A 103 4.90 10.07 10.85
N LEU A 104 3.99 9.54 10.03
CA LEU A 104 3.38 10.29 8.92
C LEU A 104 2.58 11.53 9.34
N PRO A 105 2.02 11.64 10.57
CA PRO A 105 1.35 12.86 11.04
C PRO A 105 2.22 14.13 11.07
N GLN A 106 3.54 14.01 10.88
CA GLN A 106 4.40 15.20 10.72
C GLN A 106 4.25 15.88 9.34
N TRP A 107 3.77 15.16 8.33
CA TRP A 107 3.59 15.69 6.97
C TRP A 107 2.14 15.77 6.53
N PHE A 108 1.26 14.93 7.10
CA PHE A 108 -0.14 14.81 6.71
C PHE A 108 -1.03 15.06 7.91
N ASP A 109 -2.05 15.90 7.75
CA ASP A 109 -3.11 16.03 8.71
C ASP A 109 -4.02 14.79 8.68
N LYS A 110 -4.82 14.61 9.75
CA LYS A 110 -5.68 13.43 9.87
C LYS A 110 -6.64 13.28 8.70
N ASP A 111 -7.14 14.39 8.20
CA ASP A 111 -8.15 14.43 7.12
C ASP A 111 -7.52 14.28 5.73
N GLU A 112 -6.19 14.24 5.64
CA GLU A 112 -5.41 13.96 4.43
C GLU A 112 -4.97 12.51 4.33
N MET A 113 -5.26 11.68 5.36
CA MET A 113 -4.89 10.26 5.40
C MET A 113 -6.13 9.37 5.24
N PHE A 114 -6.26 8.73 4.09
CA PHE A 114 -7.39 7.89 3.72
C PHE A 114 -7.03 6.41 3.79
N ILE A 115 -7.79 5.67 4.60
CA ILE A 115 -7.67 4.21 4.72
C ILE A 115 -8.90 3.59 4.07
N SER A 116 -8.71 2.64 3.17
CA SER A 116 -9.78 2.05 2.36
C SER A 116 -10.95 1.47 3.20
N ASP A 117 -10.65 0.89 4.35
CA ASP A 117 -11.66 0.38 5.29
C ASP A 117 -12.56 1.52 5.84
N ALA A 118 -11.98 2.68 6.13
CA ALA A 118 -12.72 3.85 6.62
C ALA A 118 -13.57 4.52 5.54
N ILE A 119 -13.13 4.50 4.28
CA ILE A 119 -13.84 5.12 3.17
C ILE A 119 -14.77 4.14 2.42
N GLY A 120 -14.71 2.85 2.75
CA GLY A 120 -15.57 1.80 2.18
C GLY A 120 -15.15 1.28 0.81
N TYR A 121 -14.09 1.79 0.20
CA TYR A 121 -13.62 1.41 -1.13
C TYR A 121 -12.11 1.21 -1.16
N THR A 122 -11.65 0.15 -1.85
CA THR A 122 -10.23 -0.17 -2.03
C THR A 122 -9.76 0.22 -3.42
N LYS A 123 -8.52 0.73 -3.56
CA LYS A 123 -7.86 0.81 -4.86
C LYS A 123 -7.82 -0.58 -5.51
N PRO A 124 -8.06 -0.76 -6.81
CA PRO A 124 -8.15 0.24 -7.88
C PRO A 124 -9.57 0.78 -8.13
N ASN A 125 -10.54 0.59 -7.23
CA ASN A 125 -11.88 1.12 -7.42
C ASN A 125 -11.82 2.66 -7.52
N ILE A 126 -12.38 3.22 -8.59
CA ILE A 126 -12.41 4.65 -8.87
C ILE A 126 -13.03 5.46 -7.73
N LYS A 127 -14.01 4.90 -7.01
CA LYS A 127 -14.66 5.58 -5.88
C LYS A 127 -13.69 5.89 -4.75
N ALA A 128 -12.64 5.07 -4.55
CA ALA A 128 -11.62 5.36 -3.55
C ALA A 128 -10.88 6.66 -3.86
N PHE A 129 -10.58 6.92 -5.14
CA PHE A 129 -9.93 8.15 -5.61
C PHE A 129 -10.89 9.33 -5.60
N GLN A 130 -12.15 9.15 -6.04
CA GLN A 130 -13.18 10.18 -6.04
C GLN A 130 -13.45 10.71 -4.63
N ILE A 131 -13.52 9.84 -3.62
CA ILE A 131 -13.71 10.27 -2.22
C ILE A 131 -12.53 11.14 -1.74
N VAL A 132 -11.30 10.79 -2.10
CA VAL A 132 -10.12 11.62 -1.78
C VAL A 132 -10.21 12.96 -2.51
N GLN A 133 -10.54 12.92 -3.80
CA GLN A 133 -10.74 14.11 -4.63
C GLN A 133 -11.73 15.08 -4.00
N ASP A 134 -12.93 14.59 -3.66
CA ASP A 134 -14.00 15.39 -3.10
C ASP A 134 -13.64 15.97 -1.73
N LYS A 135 -13.03 15.14 -0.86
CA LYS A 135 -12.66 15.56 0.50
C LYS A 135 -11.51 16.57 0.54
N MET A 136 -10.61 16.51 -0.40
CA MET A 136 -9.46 17.41 -0.50
C MET A 136 -9.66 18.52 -1.54
N ASN A 137 -10.82 18.58 -2.21
CA ASN A 137 -11.14 19.53 -3.30
C ASN A 137 -10.08 19.52 -4.40
N LEU A 138 -9.65 18.32 -4.82
CA LEU A 138 -8.61 18.17 -5.84
C LEU A 138 -9.21 18.33 -7.25
N ILE A 139 -8.41 18.92 -8.15
CA ILE A 139 -8.70 18.98 -9.59
C ILE A 139 -8.00 17.78 -10.23
N PRO A 140 -8.72 16.83 -10.86
CA PRO A 140 -8.13 15.61 -11.40
C PRO A 140 -6.94 15.86 -12.33
N GLU A 141 -7.06 16.83 -13.24
CA GLU A 141 -6.07 17.19 -14.25
C GLU A 141 -4.80 17.84 -13.63
N GLU A 142 -4.86 18.27 -12.39
CA GLU A 142 -3.73 18.85 -11.65
C GLU A 142 -3.21 17.90 -10.56
N THR A 143 -3.86 16.75 -10.39
CA THR A 143 -3.55 15.81 -9.32
C THR A 143 -2.61 14.71 -9.79
N TRP A 144 -1.53 14.52 -9.05
CA TRP A 144 -0.55 13.47 -9.28
C TRP A 144 -0.65 12.38 -8.22
N PHE A 145 -0.78 11.13 -8.64
CA PHE A 145 -0.71 9.98 -7.75
C PHE A 145 0.61 9.26 -7.89
N VAL A 146 1.29 9.03 -6.78
CA VAL A 146 2.53 8.24 -6.73
C VAL A 146 2.22 6.88 -6.11
N GLY A 147 2.47 5.81 -6.84
CA GLY A 147 2.23 4.45 -6.36
C GLY A 147 3.18 3.41 -6.94
N ASP A 148 3.34 2.29 -6.24
CA ASP A 148 4.29 1.23 -6.61
C ASP A 148 3.64 -0.01 -7.24
N THR A 149 2.34 -0.16 -7.10
CA THR A 149 1.60 -1.33 -7.59
C THR A 149 0.75 -0.96 -8.80
N PHE A 150 1.19 -1.38 -9.99
CA PHE A 150 0.59 -0.98 -11.26
C PHE A 150 -0.92 -1.24 -11.31
N GLU A 151 -1.35 -2.48 -11.00
CA GLU A 151 -2.75 -2.92 -11.10
C GLU A 151 -3.67 -2.19 -10.11
N VAL A 152 -3.11 -1.69 -9.03
CA VAL A 152 -3.86 -1.06 -7.93
C VAL A 152 -3.77 0.46 -8.01
N ASP A 153 -2.56 0.99 -8.16
CA ASP A 153 -2.29 2.41 -8.08
C ASP A 153 -2.41 3.10 -9.43
N VAL A 154 -1.67 2.60 -10.44
CA VAL A 154 -1.67 3.21 -11.77
C VAL A 154 -3.04 3.08 -12.42
N VAL A 155 -3.59 1.87 -12.45
CA VAL A 155 -4.90 1.60 -13.06
C VAL A 155 -6.00 2.41 -12.39
N GLY A 156 -6.01 2.47 -11.06
CA GLY A 156 -7.04 3.18 -10.31
C GLY A 156 -6.99 4.70 -10.51
N ALA A 157 -5.82 5.30 -10.38
CA ALA A 157 -5.64 6.73 -10.53
C ALA A 157 -5.88 7.21 -11.97
N LYS A 158 -5.39 6.47 -12.97
CA LYS A 158 -5.67 6.79 -14.41
C LYS A 158 -7.17 6.74 -14.73
N LYS A 159 -7.89 5.75 -14.18
CA LYS A 159 -9.36 5.69 -14.32
C LYS A 159 -10.09 6.84 -13.63
N ALA A 160 -9.50 7.39 -12.57
CA ALA A 160 -10.02 8.57 -11.90
C ALA A 160 -9.68 9.90 -12.61
N GLY A 161 -8.92 9.86 -13.70
CA GLY A 161 -8.51 11.05 -14.47
C GLY A 161 -7.28 11.75 -13.92
N TRP A 162 -6.57 11.14 -12.97
CA TRP A 162 -5.39 11.73 -12.35
C TRP A 162 -4.13 11.44 -13.17
N HIS A 163 -3.11 12.27 -13.03
CA HIS A 163 -1.77 11.95 -13.45
C HIS A 163 -1.12 10.93 -12.52
N VAL A 164 -0.23 10.10 -13.07
CA VAL A 164 0.37 9.00 -12.31
C VAL A 164 1.88 8.93 -12.52
N ILE A 165 2.60 8.92 -11.42
CA ILE A 165 4.00 8.51 -11.38
C ILE A 165 4.03 7.06 -10.85
N TRP A 166 4.44 6.12 -11.69
CA TRP A 166 4.67 4.75 -11.25
C TRP A 166 6.06 4.64 -10.63
N PHE A 167 6.09 4.50 -9.29
CA PHE A 167 7.34 4.28 -8.57
C PHE A 167 7.76 2.80 -8.66
N ASN A 168 8.33 2.43 -9.80
CA ASN A 168 8.72 1.07 -10.15
C ASN A 168 10.09 0.67 -9.56
N HIS A 169 10.27 0.85 -8.24
CA HIS A 169 11.51 0.50 -7.54
C HIS A 169 11.85 -1.00 -7.61
N ARG A 170 10.87 -1.85 -7.94
CA ARG A 170 11.05 -3.30 -8.11
C ARG A 170 11.41 -3.71 -9.54
N LYS A 171 11.53 -2.75 -10.46
CA LYS A 171 11.87 -2.96 -11.87
C LYS A 171 10.97 -4.00 -12.56
N ARG A 172 9.67 -3.95 -12.28
CA ARG A 172 8.68 -4.83 -12.92
C ARG A 172 8.52 -4.46 -14.39
N PRO A 173 8.27 -5.45 -15.27
CA PRO A 173 7.91 -5.15 -16.65
C PRO A 173 6.61 -4.34 -16.70
N MET A 174 6.50 -3.47 -17.70
CA MET A 174 5.26 -2.76 -17.98
C MET A 174 4.16 -3.78 -18.36
N PRO A 175 3.03 -3.82 -17.65
CA PRO A 175 1.94 -4.71 -18.02
C PRO A 175 1.38 -4.42 -19.41
N GLU A 176 0.87 -5.45 -20.08
CA GLU A 176 0.15 -5.30 -21.33
C GLU A 176 -1.18 -4.55 -21.13
N GLY A 177 -1.67 -3.88 -22.18
CA GLY A 177 -2.93 -3.12 -22.15
C GLY A 177 -2.74 -1.65 -22.53
N ASP A 178 -3.81 -0.85 -22.44
CA ASP A 178 -3.84 0.54 -22.92
C ASP A 178 -3.50 1.56 -21.81
N ILE A 179 -3.58 1.15 -20.54
CA ILE A 179 -3.29 2.05 -19.43
C ILE A 179 -1.79 2.21 -19.31
N ARG A 180 -1.34 3.48 -19.25
CA ARG A 180 0.07 3.84 -19.02
C ARG A 180 0.17 4.88 -17.91
N PRO A 181 1.21 4.81 -17.07
CA PRO A 181 1.54 5.92 -16.18
C PRO A 181 2.01 7.12 -17.03
N ASP A 182 1.87 8.32 -16.51
CA ASP A 182 2.43 9.51 -17.16
C ASP A 182 3.95 9.53 -17.03
N LEU A 183 4.46 9.03 -15.91
CA LEU A 183 5.90 8.88 -15.67
C LEU A 183 6.18 7.54 -14.96
N GLU A 184 7.32 6.93 -15.26
CA GLU A 184 7.91 5.83 -14.51
C GLU A 184 9.22 6.29 -13.89
N VAL A 185 9.37 6.11 -12.59
CA VAL A 185 10.59 6.37 -11.84
C VAL A 185 10.97 5.14 -11.02
N ARG A 186 12.25 4.90 -10.81
CA ARG A 186 12.75 3.67 -10.17
C ARG A 186 13.52 3.92 -8.89
N THR A 187 13.95 5.16 -8.68
CA THR A 187 14.68 5.56 -7.46
C THR A 187 14.01 6.76 -6.79
N VAL A 188 14.36 6.99 -5.54
CA VAL A 188 13.84 8.13 -4.78
C VAL A 188 14.40 9.45 -5.36
N GLU A 189 15.62 9.43 -5.85
CA GLU A 189 16.28 10.59 -6.49
C GLU A 189 15.50 11.01 -7.75
N GLU A 190 15.17 10.05 -8.63
CA GLU A 190 14.34 10.32 -9.82
C GLU A 190 12.96 10.86 -9.42
N LEU A 191 12.34 10.30 -8.36
CA LEU A 191 11.05 10.75 -7.88
C LEU A 191 11.13 12.19 -7.35
N MET A 192 12.19 12.52 -6.60
CA MET A 192 12.43 13.85 -6.08
C MET A 192 12.59 14.85 -7.23
N ASP A 193 13.40 14.53 -8.22
CA ASP A 193 13.64 15.37 -9.40
C ASP A 193 12.38 15.72 -10.18
N VAL A 194 11.43 14.80 -10.24
CA VAL A 194 10.15 15.00 -10.93
C VAL A 194 9.19 15.85 -10.11
N ILE A 195 9.10 15.63 -8.80
CA ILE A 195 8.10 16.27 -7.95
C ILE A 195 8.49 17.68 -7.51
N THR A 196 9.81 17.96 -7.35
CA THR A 196 10.26 19.23 -6.78
C THR A 196 10.65 20.28 -7.83
N LYS A 197 10.65 19.94 -9.09
CA LYS A 197 10.77 20.87 -10.22
C LYS A 197 9.42 21.52 -10.54
#